data_9e911d15e42b7290d5eda44bead0327b
#
_entry.id   9e911d15e42b7290d5eda44bead0327b
#
_cell.length_a   1.000
_cell.length_b   1.000
_cell.length_c   1.000
_cell.angle_alpha   90.00
_cell.angle_beta   90.00
_cell.angle_gamma   90.00
#
_symmetry.space_group_name_H-M   'P 1'
#
loop_
_entity.id
_entity.type
_entity.pdbx_description
1 polymer ?
#
loop_
_entity_poly.entity_id
_entity_poly.type
_entity_poly.pdbx_seq_one_letter_code
_entity_poly.pdbx_strand_id
1 'polypeptide(L)'
;SILNSDDFFHDPEGIAISVRLLEENDADYSYADARVLKKLGRKFQWKGDLSKLLIGEHYCHQTMLVKTKVLRDMGGFDLSYRVSADSDLMIRLYAQGYKHQYVPHCFVTYRYGGYSFHYDAQSRKDHSTSFFHHIGCHIGLSEDDCFQLWQLKFITEQTYKEQLALVHKVPEEFGYEYVYAELRKRNPLGGKQPEKKKYYLFGFILVLQVLYQNNTYKYRLFGIL
;
A
#
# COMPACT_ATOMS: atom_id res chain seq x y z
N SER A 1 2.74 -20.71 3.12
CA SER A 1 1.73 -19.62 3.00
C SER A 1 0.81 -19.64 4.22
N ILE A 2 0.31 -18.47 4.57
CA ILE A 2 -0.67 -18.28 5.64
C ILE A 2 -1.90 -17.63 5.03
N LEU A 3 -3.04 -18.28 5.18
CA LEU A 3 -4.32 -17.84 4.66
C LEU A 3 -5.28 -17.55 5.83
N ASN A 4 -5.87 -16.37 5.85
CA ASN A 4 -6.89 -16.06 6.85
C ASN A 4 -8.19 -16.81 6.57
N SER A 5 -9.02 -16.99 7.59
CA SER A 5 -10.20 -17.87 7.55
C SER A 5 -11.28 -17.45 6.54
N ASP A 6 -11.32 -16.18 6.15
CA ASP A 6 -12.29 -15.64 5.21
C ASP A 6 -11.72 -15.41 3.79
N ASP A 7 -10.42 -15.66 3.60
CA ASP A 7 -9.73 -15.57 2.31
C ASP A 7 -9.62 -16.94 1.63
N PHE A 8 -9.37 -16.98 0.33
CA PHE A 8 -9.26 -18.25 -0.38
C PHE A 8 -8.36 -18.14 -1.62
N PHE A 9 -7.75 -19.29 -1.95
CA PHE A 9 -7.11 -19.49 -3.24
C PHE A 9 -8.17 -19.70 -4.30
N HIS A 10 -8.23 -18.84 -5.30
CA HIS A 10 -9.16 -18.96 -6.41
C HIS A 10 -8.53 -19.57 -7.67
N ASP A 11 -7.23 -19.73 -7.67
CA ASP A 11 -6.47 -20.43 -8.68
C ASP A 11 -5.52 -21.44 -8.00
N PRO A 12 -5.75 -22.75 -8.20
CA PRO A 12 -4.95 -23.78 -7.54
C PRO A 12 -3.50 -23.86 -8.05
N GLU A 13 -3.22 -23.33 -9.24
CA GLU A 13 -1.87 -23.38 -9.83
C GLU A 13 -0.93 -22.33 -9.23
N GLY A 14 -1.47 -21.28 -8.60
CA GLY A 14 -0.70 -20.15 -8.11
C GLY A 14 0.39 -20.54 -7.11
N ILE A 15 0.12 -21.51 -6.23
CA ILE A 15 1.13 -22.01 -5.28
C ILE A 15 2.24 -22.76 -6.03
N ALA A 16 1.90 -23.61 -6.99
CA ALA A 16 2.88 -24.37 -7.76
C ALA A 16 3.79 -23.44 -8.59
N ILE A 17 3.21 -22.42 -9.22
CA ILE A 17 3.95 -21.39 -9.94
C ILE A 17 4.91 -20.65 -9.00
N SER A 18 4.43 -20.28 -7.81
CA SER A 18 5.24 -19.55 -6.82
C SER A 18 6.39 -20.40 -6.30
N VAL A 19 6.17 -21.68 -6.01
CA VAL A 19 7.22 -22.61 -5.56
C VAL A 19 8.27 -22.78 -6.65
N ARG A 20 7.84 -23.04 -7.89
CA ARG A 20 8.77 -23.18 -9.02
C ARG A 20 9.65 -21.93 -9.18
N LEU A 21 9.08 -20.73 -9.17
CA LEU A 21 9.84 -19.50 -9.31
C LEU A 21 10.79 -19.23 -8.13
N LEU A 22 10.40 -19.65 -6.91
CA LEU A 22 11.28 -19.62 -5.74
C LEU A 22 12.53 -20.49 -5.95
N GLU A 23 12.33 -21.70 -6.48
CA GLU A 23 13.42 -22.66 -6.73
C GLU A 23 14.31 -22.22 -7.89
N GLU A 24 13.73 -21.83 -9.02
CA GLU A 24 14.45 -21.36 -10.21
C GLU A 24 15.32 -20.14 -9.93
N ASN A 25 14.89 -19.24 -9.06
CA ASN A 25 15.61 -18.01 -8.73
C ASN A 25 16.37 -18.08 -7.40
N ASP A 26 16.39 -19.24 -6.74
CA ASP A 26 17.00 -19.41 -5.42
C ASP A 26 16.56 -18.31 -4.44
N ALA A 27 15.30 -17.97 -4.44
CA ALA A 27 14.72 -16.95 -3.56
C ALA A 27 14.27 -17.56 -2.23
N ASP A 28 14.23 -16.74 -1.19
CA ASP A 28 13.87 -17.13 0.18
C ASP A 28 12.37 -17.01 0.43
N TYR A 29 11.74 -16.04 -0.22
CA TYR A 29 10.29 -15.86 -0.20
C TYR A 29 9.78 -15.30 -1.52
N SER A 30 8.49 -15.52 -1.77
CA SER A 30 7.80 -14.92 -2.91
C SER A 30 6.56 -14.16 -2.46
N TYR A 31 6.10 -13.24 -3.30
CA TYR A 31 4.83 -12.55 -3.17
C TYR A 31 4.21 -12.33 -4.55
N ALA A 32 2.89 -12.16 -4.57
CA ALA A 32 2.15 -12.08 -5.82
C ALA A 32 1.05 -11.01 -5.76
N ASP A 33 0.32 -10.87 -6.86
CA ASP A 33 -0.88 -10.05 -6.91
C ASP A 33 -2.03 -10.75 -6.17
N ALA A 34 -2.92 -9.95 -5.60
CA ALA A 34 -4.15 -10.43 -4.97
C ALA A 34 -5.39 -9.82 -5.62
N ARG A 35 -6.49 -10.56 -5.60
CA ARG A 35 -7.81 -10.02 -5.89
C ARG A 35 -8.45 -9.55 -4.59
N VAL A 36 -8.85 -8.29 -4.52
CA VAL A 36 -9.57 -7.75 -3.36
C VAL A 36 -11.07 -7.77 -3.64
N LEU A 37 -11.82 -8.43 -2.78
CA LEU A 37 -13.27 -8.49 -2.82
C LEU A 37 -13.86 -7.53 -1.78
N LYS A 38 -14.47 -6.43 -2.24
CA LYS A 38 -15.19 -5.46 -1.39
C LYS A 38 -16.66 -5.84 -1.24
N LYS A 39 -17.34 -5.19 -0.28
CA LYS A 39 -18.80 -5.25 -0.14
C LYS A 39 -19.49 -4.99 -1.50
N LEU A 40 -20.66 -5.58 -1.71
CA LEU A 40 -21.44 -5.51 -2.95
C LEU A 40 -20.74 -6.16 -4.16
N GLY A 41 -19.81 -7.08 -3.93
CA GLY A 41 -19.16 -7.86 -5.00
C GLY A 41 -18.15 -7.08 -5.86
N ARG A 42 -17.83 -5.84 -5.52
CA ARG A 42 -16.80 -5.06 -6.23
C ARG A 42 -15.45 -5.73 -6.06
N LYS A 43 -14.72 -5.90 -7.16
CA LYS A 43 -13.39 -6.52 -7.19
C LYS A 43 -12.39 -5.55 -7.78
N PHE A 44 -11.16 -5.54 -7.25
CA PHE A 44 -10.02 -4.91 -7.89
C PHE A 44 -8.77 -5.76 -7.65
N GLN A 45 -7.74 -5.56 -8.47
CA GLN A 45 -6.46 -6.23 -8.31
C GLN A 45 -5.55 -5.37 -7.43
N TRP A 46 -4.95 -5.99 -6.42
CA TRP A 46 -3.87 -5.41 -5.64
C TRP A 46 -2.57 -5.97 -6.19
N LYS A 47 -1.83 -5.13 -6.89
CA LYS A 47 -0.53 -5.48 -7.43
C LYS A 47 0.51 -5.48 -6.31
N GLY A 48 1.28 -6.56 -6.19
CA GLY A 48 2.40 -6.65 -5.27
C GLY A 48 3.55 -5.71 -5.69
N ASP A 49 4.01 -4.86 -4.75
CA ASP A 49 5.02 -3.84 -5.04
C ASP A 49 5.79 -3.48 -3.78
N LEU A 50 7.00 -3.99 -3.62
CA LEU A 50 7.85 -3.73 -2.45
C LEU A 50 8.26 -2.26 -2.31
N SER A 51 8.26 -1.46 -3.40
CA SER A 51 8.52 -0.03 -3.31
C SER A 51 7.52 0.75 -2.44
N LYS A 52 6.43 0.09 -2.03
CA LYS A 52 5.40 0.66 -1.14
C LYS A 52 5.49 0.17 0.30
N LEU A 53 6.65 -0.36 0.68
CA LEU A 53 6.84 -0.96 2.01
C LEU A 53 6.61 0.06 3.14
N LEU A 54 7.12 1.28 3.01
CA LEU A 54 6.95 2.36 3.98
C LEU A 54 5.48 2.63 4.33
N ILE A 55 4.60 2.57 3.35
CA ILE A 55 3.18 2.94 3.51
C ILE A 55 2.25 1.75 3.71
N GLY A 56 2.79 0.54 3.84
CA GLY A 56 2.00 -0.68 4.08
C GLY A 56 1.14 -1.15 2.91
N GLU A 57 1.33 -0.62 1.71
CA GLU A 57 0.59 -1.01 0.50
C GLU A 57 1.40 -1.93 -0.44
N HIS A 58 2.40 -2.61 0.10
CA HIS A 58 3.39 -3.36 -0.66
C HIS A 58 2.85 -4.61 -1.34
N TYR A 59 2.34 -5.59 -0.61
CA TYR A 59 1.67 -6.77 -1.15
C TYR A 59 0.77 -7.43 -0.10
N CYS A 60 -0.15 -8.25 -0.57
CA CYS A 60 -1.07 -8.99 0.30
C CYS A 60 -0.35 -10.20 0.92
N HIS A 61 -0.27 -10.29 2.25
CA HIS A 61 0.46 -11.36 2.94
C HIS A 61 -0.04 -12.77 2.60
N GLN A 62 -1.32 -12.93 2.25
CA GLN A 62 -1.89 -14.20 1.83
C GLN A 62 -1.25 -14.75 0.55
N THR A 63 -0.63 -13.88 -0.28
CA THR A 63 0.10 -14.30 -1.47
C THR A 63 1.53 -14.72 -1.18
N MET A 64 2.02 -14.48 0.05
CA MET A 64 3.40 -14.73 0.41
C MET A 64 3.66 -16.21 0.67
N LEU A 65 4.69 -16.74 0.03
CA LEU A 65 5.30 -18.03 0.35
C LEU A 65 6.70 -17.77 0.90
N VAL A 66 7.00 -18.33 2.08
CA VAL A 66 8.33 -18.22 2.73
C VAL A 66 8.88 -19.61 2.92
N LYS A 67 10.15 -19.85 2.61
CA LYS A 67 10.83 -21.09 2.96
C LYS A 67 10.71 -21.34 4.47
N THR A 68 10.30 -22.52 4.88
CA THR A 68 10.07 -22.84 6.30
C THR A 68 11.33 -22.62 7.16
N LYS A 69 12.50 -22.90 6.58
CA LYS A 69 13.78 -22.63 7.27
C LYS A 69 13.93 -21.14 7.59
N VAL A 70 13.68 -20.24 6.63
CA VAL A 70 13.75 -18.78 6.81
C VAL A 70 12.81 -18.33 7.92
N LEU A 71 11.56 -18.81 7.90
CA LEU A 71 10.58 -18.44 8.94
C LEU A 71 11.03 -18.88 10.33
N ARG A 72 11.65 -20.06 10.46
CA ARG A 72 12.22 -20.55 11.74
C ARG A 72 13.41 -19.74 12.19
N ASP A 73 14.34 -19.45 11.28
CA ASP A 73 15.56 -18.68 11.58
C ASP A 73 15.20 -17.26 12.06
N MET A 74 14.11 -16.67 11.56
CA MET A 74 13.59 -15.37 11.97
C MET A 74 12.78 -15.39 13.27
N GLY A 75 12.54 -16.57 13.87
CA GLY A 75 11.71 -16.69 15.08
C GLY A 75 10.19 -16.57 14.85
N GLY A 76 9.73 -16.62 13.58
CA GLY A 76 8.32 -16.54 13.25
C GLY A 76 7.74 -15.13 13.36
N PHE A 77 6.48 -15.03 13.81
CA PHE A 77 5.78 -13.75 14.02
C PHE A 77 6.18 -13.12 15.35
N ASP A 78 6.39 -11.80 15.36
CA ASP A 78 6.51 -11.04 16.59
C ASP A 78 5.13 -10.74 17.17
N LEU A 79 4.81 -11.36 18.29
CA LEU A 79 3.52 -11.25 18.95
C LEU A 79 3.30 -9.93 19.69
N SER A 80 4.31 -9.07 19.78
CA SER A 80 4.16 -7.71 20.30
C SER A 80 3.34 -6.82 19.36
N TYR A 81 3.35 -7.11 18.06
CA TYR A 81 2.50 -6.46 17.07
C TYR A 81 1.13 -7.15 17.01
N ARG A 82 0.19 -6.59 17.74
CA ARG A 82 -1.12 -7.21 17.95
C ARG A 82 -1.97 -7.36 16.68
N VAL A 83 -1.86 -6.42 15.76
CA VAL A 83 -2.70 -6.35 14.54
C VAL A 83 -1.89 -6.64 13.29
N SER A 84 -0.65 -6.18 13.23
CA SER A 84 0.19 -6.18 12.02
C SER A 84 1.44 -7.05 12.13
N ALA A 85 1.36 -8.18 12.85
CA ALA A 85 2.49 -9.14 12.93
C ALA A 85 2.88 -9.72 11.58
N ASP A 86 1.94 -9.81 10.63
CA ASP A 86 2.19 -10.17 9.24
C ASP A 86 3.00 -9.08 8.50
N SER A 87 2.62 -7.82 8.67
CA SER A 87 3.39 -6.69 8.12
C SER A 87 4.79 -6.60 8.72
N ASP A 88 4.92 -6.83 10.02
CA ASP A 88 6.23 -6.89 10.67
C ASP A 88 7.12 -7.99 10.07
N LEU A 89 6.59 -9.20 9.87
CA LEU A 89 7.32 -10.28 9.23
C LEU A 89 7.80 -9.89 7.82
N MET A 90 6.95 -9.23 7.03
CA MET A 90 7.28 -8.77 5.68
C MET A 90 8.40 -7.71 5.70
N ILE A 91 8.33 -6.77 6.64
CA ILE A 91 9.38 -5.74 6.84
C ILE A 91 10.71 -6.39 7.25
N ARG A 92 10.68 -7.34 8.19
CA ARG A 92 11.89 -8.07 8.64
C ARG A 92 12.53 -8.89 7.53
N LEU A 93 11.73 -9.59 6.72
CA LEU A 93 12.24 -10.34 5.56
C LEU A 93 13.03 -9.42 4.63
N TYR A 94 12.50 -8.26 4.32
CA TYR A 94 13.17 -7.28 3.47
C TYR A 94 14.41 -6.68 4.15
N ALA A 95 14.29 -6.20 5.40
CA ALA A 95 15.35 -5.53 6.12
C ALA A 95 16.57 -6.42 6.39
N GLN A 96 16.36 -7.73 6.58
CA GLN A 96 17.44 -8.72 6.78
C GLN A 96 18.04 -9.21 5.46
N GLY A 97 17.61 -8.67 4.31
CA GLY A 97 18.19 -8.96 3.01
C GLY A 97 17.83 -10.34 2.44
N TYR A 98 16.76 -10.97 2.91
CA TYR A 98 16.27 -12.22 2.31
C TYR A 98 15.86 -11.98 0.85
N LYS A 99 16.27 -12.92 -0.01
CA LYS A 99 16.04 -12.81 -1.45
C LYS A 99 14.59 -13.07 -1.80
N HIS A 100 13.96 -12.12 -2.47
CA HIS A 100 12.55 -12.19 -2.82
C HIS A 100 12.32 -12.45 -4.30
N GLN A 101 11.15 -13.02 -4.62
CA GLN A 101 10.67 -13.26 -5.96
C GLN A 101 9.24 -12.71 -6.11
N TYR A 102 9.07 -11.74 -7.00
CA TYR A 102 7.72 -11.33 -7.41
C TYR A 102 7.15 -12.33 -8.41
N VAL A 103 5.92 -12.76 -8.18
CA VAL A 103 5.16 -13.68 -9.02
C VAL A 103 4.03 -12.89 -9.69
N PRO A 104 4.10 -12.61 -11.00
CA PRO A 104 3.08 -11.82 -11.71
C PRO A 104 1.83 -12.67 -11.98
N HIS A 105 1.25 -13.24 -10.92
CA HIS A 105 0.10 -14.13 -10.98
C HIS A 105 -0.85 -13.84 -9.82
N CYS A 106 -2.14 -13.73 -10.11
CA CYS A 106 -3.17 -13.43 -9.12
C CYS A 106 -3.94 -14.72 -8.77
N PHE A 107 -3.66 -15.31 -7.63
CA PHE A 107 -4.25 -16.60 -7.23
C PHE A 107 -5.00 -16.57 -5.89
N VAL A 108 -4.91 -15.46 -5.15
CA VAL A 108 -5.59 -15.29 -3.86
C VAL A 108 -6.72 -14.26 -3.98
N THR A 109 -7.85 -14.54 -3.35
CA THR A 109 -8.90 -13.56 -3.10
C THR A 109 -8.89 -13.16 -1.63
N TYR A 110 -8.57 -11.89 -1.37
CA TYR A 110 -8.65 -11.24 -0.08
C TYR A 110 -10.01 -10.56 0.11
N ARG A 111 -10.70 -10.84 1.22
CA ARG A 111 -11.97 -10.19 1.56
C ARG A 111 -11.73 -8.95 2.41
N TYR A 112 -12.08 -7.80 1.85
CA TYR A 112 -11.93 -6.51 2.52
C TYR A 112 -12.95 -6.34 3.64
N GLY A 113 -12.50 -5.88 4.82
CA GLY A 113 -13.36 -5.58 5.97
C GLY A 113 -13.21 -6.55 7.14
N GLY A 114 -12.12 -7.35 7.15
CA GLY A 114 -11.76 -8.24 8.25
C GLY A 114 -11.25 -7.53 9.51
N TYR A 115 -10.57 -8.26 10.39
CA TYR A 115 -10.11 -7.79 11.71
C TYR A 115 -9.24 -6.52 11.62
N SER A 116 -8.25 -6.49 10.75
CA SER A 116 -7.33 -5.34 10.59
C SER A 116 -8.06 -4.05 10.20
N PHE A 117 -9.20 -4.15 9.49
CA PHE A 117 -10.00 -2.98 9.13
C PHE A 117 -10.65 -2.30 10.34
N HIS A 118 -11.05 -3.07 11.35
CA HIS A 118 -11.63 -2.53 12.58
C HIS A 118 -10.58 -1.87 13.49
N TYR A 119 -9.32 -2.26 13.34
CA TYR A 119 -8.17 -1.75 14.11
C TYR A 119 -7.20 -0.93 13.25
N ASP A 120 -7.70 -0.20 12.26
CA ASP A 120 -6.91 0.55 11.27
C ASP A 120 -5.87 1.48 11.92
N ALA A 121 -6.22 2.19 13.01
CA ALA A 121 -5.28 3.06 13.72
C ALA A 121 -4.14 2.27 14.39
N GLN A 122 -4.44 1.13 15.02
CA GLN A 122 -3.43 0.27 15.64
C GLN A 122 -2.57 -0.40 14.57
N SER A 123 -3.19 -0.87 13.48
CA SER A 123 -2.47 -1.47 12.35
C SER A 123 -1.44 -0.50 11.76
N ARG A 124 -1.81 0.78 11.61
CA ARG A 124 -0.88 1.81 11.13
C ARG A 124 0.27 2.06 12.09
N LYS A 125 -0.05 2.13 13.38
CA LYS A 125 0.97 2.31 14.40
C LYS A 125 1.93 1.13 14.41
N ASP A 126 1.42 -0.09 14.45
CA ASP A 126 2.24 -1.31 14.44
C ASP A 126 3.17 -1.33 13.20
N HIS A 127 2.61 -1.06 12.02
CA HIS A 127 3.39 -1.04 10.78
C HIS A 127 4.48 0.05 10.79
N SER A 128 4.15 1.29 11.15
CA SER A 128 5.14 2.39 11.18
C SER A 128 6.21 2.19 12.24
N THR A 129 5.86 1.62 13.39
CA THR A 129 6.81 1.26 14.45
C THR A 129 7.75 0.15 13.97
N SER A 130 7.22 -0.91 13.36
CA SER A 130 8.04 -1.98 12.78
C SER A 130 8.96 -1.45 11.67
N PHE A 131 8.42 -0.64 10.76
CA PHE A 131 9.23 -0.02 9.70
C PHE A 131 10.35 0.85 10.29
N PHE A 132 10.05 1.66 11.31
CA PHE A 132 11.07 2.47 11.99
C PHE A 132 12.16 1.60 12.59
N HIS A 133 11.81 0.57 13.36
CA HIS A 133 12.79 -0.28 14.05
C HIS A 133 13.71 -1.02 13.09
N HIS A 134 13.20 -1.52 11.99
CA HIS A 134 13.98 -2.38 11.08
C HIS A 134 14.63 -1.62 9.93
N ILE A 135 14.11 -0.48 9.53
CA ILE A 135 14.58 0.28 8.36
C ILE A 135 14.76 1.76 8.67
N GLY A 136 13.72 2.44 9.16
CA GLY A 136 13.65 3.89 9.25
C GLY A 136 14.78 4.51 10.07
N CYS A 137 15.13 3.92 11.22
CA CYS A 137 16.22 4.38 12.07
C CYS A 137 17.60 4.34 11.35
N HIS A 138 17.80 3.42 10.41
CA HIS A 138 19.05 3.27 9.65
C HIS A 138 19.16 4.28 8.47
N ILE A 139 18.03 4.85 8.03
CA ILE A 139 17.99 5.85 6.94
C ILE A 139 17.70 7.27 7.45
N GLY A 140 17.78 7.49 8.76
CA GLY A 140 17.64 8.82 9.37
C GLY A 140 16.21 9.33 9.53
N LEU A 141 15.20 8.45 9.49
CA LEU A 141 13.82 8.76 9.89
C LEU A 141 13.67 8.55 11.41
N SER A 142 12.81 9.35 12.03
CA SER A 142 12.30 9.08 13.38
C SER A 142 11.04 8.19 13.29
N GLU A 143 10.60 7.66 14.42
CA GLU A 143 9.34 6.90 14.49
C GLU A 143 8.15 7.78 14.10
N ASP A 144 8.14 9.04 14.53
CA ASP A 144 7.12 10.01 14.17
C ASP A 144 7.15 10.33 12.66
N ASP A 145 8.33 10.48 12.06
CA ASP A 145 8.47 10.65 10.60
C ASP A 145 7.82 9.49 9.85
N CYS A 146 8.08 8.26 10.26
CA CYS A 146 7.49 7.06 9.64
C CYS A 146 5.96 7.04 9.78
N PHE A 147 5.46 7.40 10.95
CA PHE A 147 4.02 7.46 11.20
C PHE A 147 3.35 8.57 10.39
N GLN A 148 3.95 9.75 10.30
CA GLN A 148 3.42 10.86 9.51
C GLN A 148 3.41 10.55 8.01
N LEU A 149 4.46 9.95 7.47
CA LEU A 149 4.52 9.52 6.08
C LEU A 149 3.45 8.47 5.75
N TRP A 150 3.14 7.59 6.70
CA TRP A 150 2.04 6.62 6.55
C TRP A 150 0.66 7.29 6.50
N GLN A 151 0.50 8.41 7.19
CA GLN A 151 -0.77 9.14 7.27
C GLN A 151 -1.03 10.13 6.13
N LEU A 152 -0.40 9.98 4.97
CA LEU A 152 -0.52 10.90 3.81
C LEU A 152 -1.95 11.30 3.44
N LYS A 153 -2.94 10.46 3.73
CA LYS A 153 -4.35 10.75 3.42
C LYS A 153 -4.97 11.89 4.25
N PHE A 154 -4.29 12.33 5.32
CA PHE A 154 -4.77 13.38 6.22
C PHE A 154 -4.01 14.70 6.08
N ILE A 155 -3.32 14.91 4.95
CA ILE A 155 -2.51 16.10 4.73
C ILE A 155 -3.37 17.36 4.69
N THR A 156 -3.05 18.30 5.57
CA THR A 156 -3.52 19.70 5.53
C THR A 156 -2.50 20.58 4.82
N GLU A 157 -2.87 21.83 4.49
CA GLU A 157 -1.94 22.80 3.92
C GLU A 157 -0.71 23.03 4.80
N GLN A 158 -0.89 23.03 6.12
CA GLN A 158 0.19 23.22 7.09
C GLN A 158 1.16 22.03 7.09
N THR A 159 0.63 20.81 7.10
CA THR A 159 1.43 19.57 7.15
C THR A 159 2.08 19.24 5.81
N TYR A 160 1.60 19.78 4.69
CA TYR A 160 2.15 19.50 3.36
C TYR A 160 3.63 19.84 3.23
N LYS A 161 4.06 21.01 3.72
CA LYS A 161 5.47 21.44 3.65
C LYS A 161 6.37 20.57 4.51
N GLU A 162 5.89 20.20 5.69
CA GLU A 162 6.59 19.32 6.61
C GLU A 162 6.75 17.92 6.00
N GLN A 163 5.70 17.36 5.44
CA GLN A 163 5.75 16.06 4.79
C GLN A 163 6.57 16.07 3.50
N LEU A 164 6.55 17.15 2.73
CA LEU A 164 7.43 17.30 1.57
C LEU A 164 8.91 17.25 1.98
N ALA A 165 9.26 17.89 3.10
CA ALA A 165 10.62 17.81 3.63
C ALA A 165 11.00 16.38 4.11
N LEU A 166 10.04 15.62 4.63
CA LEU A 166 10.25 14.22 5.03
C LEU A 166 10.43 13.30 3.82
N VAL A 167 9.70 13.52 2.73
CA VAL A 167 9.82 12.71 1.51
C VAL A 167 11.25 12.70 0.98
N HIS A 168 11.94 13.83 1.07
CA HIS A 168 13.34 13.90 0.62
C HIS A 168 14.32 13.05 1.45
N LYS A 169 13.90 12.55 2.60
CA LYS A 169 14.68 11.60 3.43
C LYS A 169 14.40 10.14 3.06
N VAL A 170 13.36 9.86 2.28
CA VAL A 170 12.95 8.50 1.91
C VAL A 170 13.73 8.06 0.67
N PRO A 171 14.58 7.03 0.75
CA PRO A 171 15.21 6.44 -0.42
C PRO A 171 14.19 5.91 -1.43
N GLU A 172 14.54 5.91 -2.72
CA GLU A 172 13.65 5.47 -3.82
C GLU A 172 13.11 4.05 -3.60
N GLU A 173 13.95 3.14 -3.10
CA GLU A 173 13.62 1.75 -2.81
C GLU A 173 12.49 1.55 -1.79
N PHE A 174 12.23 2.56 -0.94
CA PHE A 174 11.17 2.50 0.09
C PHE A 174 9.90 3.25 -0.27
N GLY A 175 9.75 3.68 -1.52
CA GLY A 175 8.53 4.29 -2.03
C GLY A 175 8.56 5.80 -2.15
N TYR A 176 9.73 6.42 -2.24
CA TYR A 176 9.89 7.86 -2.47
C TYR A 176 8.96 8.38 -3.59
N GLU A 177 9.02 7.76 -4.77
CA GLU A 177 8.21 8.18 -5.93
C GLU A 177 6.72 8.08 -5.66
N TYR A 178 6.28 7.02 -4.98
CA TYR A 178 4.88 6.85 -4.61
C TYR A 178 4.42 7.92 -3.61
N VAL A 179 5.17 8.10 -2.53
CA VAL A 179 4.89 9.10 -1.50
C VAL A 179 4.86 10.50 -2.10
N TYR A 180 5.84 10.82 -2.95
CA TYR A 180 5.92 12.10 -3.65
C TYR A 180 4.75 12.32 -4.61
N ALA A 181 4.35 11.29 -5.37
CA ALA A 181 3.20 11.36 -6.26
C ALA A 181 1.89 11.58 -5.49
N GLU A 182 1.69 10.92 -4.35
CA GLU A 182 0.53 11.12 -3.49
C GLU A 182 0.50 12.52 -2.86
N LEU A 183 1.65 13.04 -2.41
CA LEU A 183 1.77 14.42 -1.94
C LEU A 183 1.42 15.42 -3.05
N ARG A 184 1.90 15.22 -4.26
CA ARG A 184 1.57 16.10 -5.41
C ARG A 184 0.09 16.06 -5.76
N LYS A 185 -0.56 14.89 -5.70
CA LYS A 185 -2.02 14.77 -5.93
C LYS A 185 -2.83 15.56 -4.89
N ARG A 186 -2.33 15.65 -3.68
CA ARG A 186 -3.00 16.30 -2.53
C ARG A 186 -2.51 17.72 -2.24
N ASN A 187 -1.60 18.24 -3.08
CA ASN A 187 -1.01 19.55 -2.90
C ASN A 187 -2.09 20.66 -2.83
N PRO A 188 -2.31 21.29 -1.67
CA PRO A 188 -3.28 22.36 -1.54
C PRO A 188 -2.83 23.67 -2.21
N LEU A 189 -1.52 23.81 -2.52
CA LEU A 189 -0.92 25.01 -3.11
C LEU A 189 -0.73 24.91 -4.63
N GLY A 190 -0.66 23.70 -5.19
CA GLY A 190 -0.23 23.47 -6.58
C GLY A 190 -1.33 23.16 -7.57
N GLY A 191 -2.54 23.09 -7.14
CA GLY A 191 -3.67 22.83 -8.02
C GLY A 191 -4.95 22.71 -7.22
N LYS A 192 -5.84 23.66 -7.40
CA LYS A 192 -7.22 23.43 -6.98
C LYS A 192 -7.64 22.09 -7.58
N GLN A 193 -7.98 21.12 -6.74
CA GLN A 193 -8.65 19.92 -7.21
C GLN A 193 -9.79 20.36 -8.12
N PRO A 194 -10.06 19.65 -9.21
CA PRO A 194 -11.13 20.04 -10.11
C PRO A 194 -12.42 20.13 -9.30
N GLU A 195 -12.88 21.35 -9.02
CA GLU A 195 -14.15 21.57 -8.36
C GLU A 195 -15.25 21.04 -9.29
N LYS A 196 -15.85 19.95 -8.92
CA LYS A 196 -17.08 19.48 -9.59
C LYS A 196 -18.23 20.33 -9.09
N LYS A 197 -18.52 21.43 -9.78
CA LYS A 197 -19.74 22.21 -9.53
C LYS A 197 -20.89 21.61 -10.33
N LYS A 198 -21.96 21.26 -9.63
CA LYS A 198 -23.21 20.84 -10.26
C LYS A 198 -24.04 22.09 -10.55
N TYR A 199 -24.40 22.30 -11.80
CA TYR A 199 -25.31 23.35 -12.22
C TYR A 199 -26.59 22.70 -12.74
N TYR A 200 -27.75 23.30 -12.44
CA TYR A 200 -29.04 22.89 -12.95
C TYR A 200 -29.47 23.91 -14.01
N LEU A 201 -29.69 23.45 -15.21
CA LEU A 201 -30.27 24.24 -16.27
C LEU A 201 -31.48 23.50 -16.85
N PHE A 202 -32.69 24.09 -16.78
CA PHE A 202 -33.94 23.49 -17.28
C PHE A 202 -34.22 22.05 -16.80
N GLY A 203 -33.90 21.73 -15.54
CA GLY A 203 -34.13 20.40 -14.99
C GLY A 203 -33.04 19.36 -15.33
N PHE A 204 -32.03 19.70 -16.09
CA PHE A 204 -30.90 18.83 -16.40
C PHE A 204 -29.71 19.11 -15.46
N ILE A 205 -29.03 18.05 -15.04
CA ILE A 205 -27.80 18.17 -14.23
C ILE A 205 -26.63 18.39 -15.19
N LEU A 206 -26.06 19.58 -15.17
CA LEU A 206 -24.80 19.89 -15.84
C LEU A 206 -23.66 19.78 -14.84
N VAL A 207 -22.71 18.88 -15.08
CA VAL A 207 -21.49 18.73 -14.27
C VAL A 207 -20.37 19.49 -14.97
N LEU A 208 -19.97 20.62 -14.39
CA LEU A 208 -18.80 21.37 -14.84
C LEU A 208 -17.57 20.89 -14.07
N GLN A 209 -16.62 20.31 -14.77
CA GLN A 209 -15.31 19.99 -14.23
C GLN A 209 -14.31 21.09 -14.60
N VAL A 210 -13.81 21.80 -13.60
CA VAL A 210 -12.76 22.80 -13.78
C VAL A 210 -11.42 22.12 -13.53
N LEU A 211 -10.59 22.03 -14.55
CA LEU A 211 -9.22 21.51 -14.46
C LEU A 211 -8.26 22.70 -14.49
N TYR A 212 -7.42 22.81 -13.48
CA TYR A 212 -6.32 23.76 -13.48
C TYR A 212 -5.04 23.04 -13.90
N GLN A 213 -4.49 23.40 -15.05
CA GLN A 213 -3.26 22.83 -15.59
C GLN A 213 -2.39 23.95 -16.20
N ASN A 214 -1.10 23.99 -15.84
CA ASN A 214 -0.12 24.93 -16.40
C ASN A 214 -0.58 26.40 -16.36
N ASN A 215 -1.02 26.90 -15.21
CA ASN A 215 -1.53 28.26 -15.01
C ASN A 215 -2.77 28.61 -15.86
N THR A 216 -3.47 27.63 -16.40
CA THR A 216 -4.68 27.83 -17.21
C THR A 216 -5.84 27.01 -16.69
N TYR A 217 -7.06 27.58 -16.71
CA TYR A 217 -8.29 26.86 -16.41
C TYR A 217 -8.81 26.18 -17.66
N LYS A 218 -8.99 24.86 -17.61
CA LYS A 218 -9.70 24.07 -18.63
C LYS A 218 -11.05 23.64 -18.07
N TYR A 219 -12.10 23.83 -18.87
CA TYR A 219 -13.47 23.49 -18.49
C TYR A 219 -13.92 22.26 -19.29
N ARG A 220 -14.47 21.27 -18.63
CA ARG A 220 -15.17 20.14 -19.30
C ARG A 220 -16.61 20.12 -18.83
N LEU A 221 -17.53 20.17 -19.77
CA LEU A 221 -18.96 20.10 -19.53
C LEU A 221 -19.44 18.68 -19.84
N PHE A 222 -20.12 18.05 -18.91
CA PHE A 222 -20.76 16.75 -19.10
C PHE A 222 -22.25 16.95 -18.90
N GLY A 223 -23.05 16.70 -19.96
CA GLY A 223 -24.50 16.61 -19.87
C GLY A 223 -24.90 15.17 -19.53
N ILE A 224 -25.71 14.99 -18.51
CA ILE A 224 -26.41 13.72 -18.26
C ILE A 224 -27.86 13.94 -18.63
N LEU A 225 -28.31 13.24 -19.68
CA LEU A 225 -29.73 13.12 -20.06
C LEU A 225 -30.45 12.26 -19.04
#